data_07312bbf1333f43a8c4a303d189cf280
#
_entry.id   07312bbf1333f43a8c4a303d189cf280
#
_cell.length_a   1.000
_cell.length_b   1.000
_cell.length_c   1.000
_cell.angle_alpha   90.00
_cell.angle_beta   90.00
_cell.angle_gamma   90.00
#
_symmetry.space_group_name_H-M   'P 1'
#
loop_
_entity.id
_entity.type
_entity.pdbx_description
1 polymer ?
#
loop_
_entity_poly.entity_id
_entity_poly.type
_entity_poly.pdbx_seq_one_letter_code
_entity_poly.pdbx_strand_id
1 'polypeptide(L)'
;EHRAPTPSLFPAGLQGLARTVAQWADSTLFWAAMAYNLSPKGAAALFANAPPEAAKAFAADRGAMSVGMTRLRPGDATAAYKSYLRRLANMLDEHPFLLGEAPTVADFSAYHPLWFSRVRNAAMAGILDATPGLLVWMDRMAAIGHGSSEKMSSADAVALAAASTPAALGDEVFQDEHGIPLES
;
A
#
# COMPACT_ATOMS: atom_id res chain seq x y z
N GLU A 1 -14.45 -4.46 -6.87
CA GLU A 1 -14.96 -5.64 -7.57
C GLU A 1 -16.48 -5.61 -7.78
N HIS A 2 -17.22 -5.16 -6.83
CA HIS A 2 -18.69 -5.15 -6.87
C HIS A 2 -19.26 -4.41 -8.08
N ARG A 3 -18.59 -3.33 -8.52
CA ARG A 3 -19.00 -2.53 -9.69
C ARG A 3 -18.30 -2.92 -10.98
N ALA A 4 -17.15 -3.57 -10.89
CA ALA A 4 -16.34 -4.00 -12.02
C ALA A 4 -15.69 -5.36 -11.70
N PRO A 5 -16.46 -6.47 -11.79
CA PRO A 5 -15.98 -7.79 -11.38
C PRO A 5 -15.00 -8.43 -12.37
N THR A 6 -14.79 -7.80 -13.53
CA THR A 6 -13.91 -8.34 -14.58
C THR A 6 -12.96 -7.25 -15.09
N PRO A 7 -11.63 -7.49 -15.07
CA PRO A 7 -10.96 -8.67 -14.52
C PRO A 7 -11.01 -8.70 -12.99
N SER A 8 -11.16 -9.89 -12.39
CA SER A 8 -11.17 -10.04 -10.94
C SER A 8 -9.76 -9.93 -10.34
N LEU A 9 -9.63 -9.18 -9.24
CA LEU A 9 -8.42 -9.15 -8.43
C LEU A 9 -8.33 -10.33 -7.44
N PHE A 10 -9.38 -11.15 -7.40
CA PHE A 10 -9.51 -12.34 -6.54
C PHE A 10 -9.81 -13.57 -7.41
N PRO A 11 -8.82 -14.09 -8.15
CA PRO A 11 -9.04 -15.19 -9.09
C PRO A 11 -9.53 -16.46 -8.36
N ALA A 12 -10.40 -17.20 -9.00
CA ALA A 12 -10.92 -18.46 -8.46
C ALA A 12 -9.77 -19.39 -8.06
N GLY A 13 -9.89 -20.02 -6.91
CA GLY A 13 -8.85 -20.91 -6.34
C GLY A 13 -7.69 -20.19 -5.62
N LEU A 14 -7.51 -18.90 -5.84
CA LEU A 14 -6.43 -18.11 -5.20
C LEU A 14 -6.96 -17.02 -4.25
N GLN A 15 -8.26 -16.89 -4.07
CA GLN A 15 -8.88 -15.81 -3.26
C GLN A 15 -8.30 -15.73 -1.84
N GLY A 16 -8.22 -16.87 -1.14
CA GLY A 16 -7.66 -16.93 0.21
C GLY A 16 -6.20 -16.50 0.25
N LEU A 17 -5.39 -17.01 -0.68
CA LEU A 17 -3.97 -16.65 -0.77
C LEU A 17 -3.77 -15.18 -1.11
N ALA A 18 -4.52 -14.65 -2.08
CA ALA A 18 -4.45 -13.25 -2.49
C ALA A 18 -4.80 -12.31 -1.31
N ARG A 19 -5.85 -12.62 -0.54
CA ARG A 19 -6.22 -11.87 0.67
C ARG A 19 -5.16 -11.97 1.77
N THR A 20 -4.58 -13.16 1.99
CA THR A 20 -3.54 -13.38 2.99
C THR A 20 -2.29 -12.58 2.66
N VAL A 21 -1.83 -12.61 1.40
CA VAL A 21 -0.65 -11.84 0.98
C VAL A 21 -0.93 -10.33 1.03
N ALA A 22 -2.12 -9.90 0.60
CA ALA A 22 -2.51 -8.49 0.70
C ALA A 22 -2.53 -8.00 2.16
N GLN A 23 -3.17 -8.74 3.06
CA GLN A 23 -3.21 -8.43 4.49
C GLN A 23 -1.79 -8.35 5.09
N TRP A 24 -0.92 -9.30 4.75
CA TRP A 24 0.48 -9.26 5.17
C TRP A 24 1.21 -8.02 4.61
N ALA A 25 0.95 -7.66 3.36
CA ALA A 25 1.56 -6.49 2.73
C ALA A 25 1.08 -5.19 3.38
N ASP A 26 -0.22 -5.07 3.65
CA ASP A 26 -0.83 -3.88 4.25
C ASP A 26 -0.48 -3.70 5.74
N SER A 27 0.01 -4.75 6.39
CA SER A 27 0.44 -4.73 7.78
C SER A 27 1.96 -4.88 7.94
N THR A 28 2.46 -6.09 7.79
CA THR A 28 3.84 -6.44 8.14
C THR A 28 4.86 -5.82 7.20
N LEU A 29 4.66 -5.95 5.88
CA LEU A 29 5.55 -5.35 4.88
C LEU A 29 5.50 -3.81 4.97
N PHE A 30 4.29 -3.24 5.07
CA PHE A 30 4.09 -1.80 5.16
C PHE A 30 4.86 -1.19 6.35
N TRP A 31 4.73 -1.75 7.54
CA TRP A 31 5.41 -1.19 8.72
C TRP A 31 6.92 -1.33 8.66
N ALA A 32 7.45 -2.43 8.12
CA ALA A 32 8.88 -2.58 7.90
C ALA A 32 9.42 -1.55 6.88
N ALA A 33 8.70 -1.36 5.76
CA ALA A 33 9.04 -0.37 4.75
C ALA A 33 8.96 1.06 5.29
N MET A 34 7.92 1.39 6.06
CA MET A 34 7.77 2.74 6.64
C MET A 34 8.84 3.01 7.69
N ALA A 35 9.17 2.06 8.56
CA ALA A 35 10.24 2.22 9.53
C ALA A 35 11.61 2.46 8.85
N TYR A 36 11.87 1.79 7.73
CA TYR A 36 13.06 2.03 6.90
C TYR A 36 13.04 3.43 6.26
N ASN A 37 11.94 3.79 5.59
CA ASN A 37 11.81 5.05 4.85
C ASN A 37 11.74 6.28 5.75
N LEU A 38 11.24 6.15 6.97
CA LEU A 38 11.14 7.21 7.96
C LEU A 38 12.27 7.16 8.99
N SER A 39 13.34 6.37 8.74
CA SER A 39 14.59 6.46 9.47
C SER A 39 15.17 7.89 9.40
N PRO A 40 16.10 8.29 10.28
CA PRO A 40 16.66 9.65 10.23
C PRO A 40 17.14 10.09 8.84
N LYS A 41 17.79 9.19 8.09
CA LYS A 41 18.25 9.45 6.72
C LYS A 41 17.05 9.66 5.77
N GLY A 42 16.07 8.78 5.82
CA GLY A 42 14.91 8.84 4.93
C GLY A 42 13.99 10.02 5.25
N ALA A 43 13.77 10.33 6.52
CA ALA A 43 13.02 11.50 6.95
C ALA A 43 13.70 12.81 6.52
N ALA A 44 15.02 12.92 6.69
CA ALA A 44 15.77 14.08 6.24
C ALA A 44 15.61 14.32 4.72
N ALA A 45 15.67 13.25 3.93
CA ALA A 45 15.47 13.34 2.48
C ALA A 45 14.03 13.70 2.10
N LEU A 46 13.05 13.11 2.77
CA LEU A 46 11.62 13.33 2.49
C LEU A 46 11.20 14.78 2.76
N PHE A 47 11.77 15.40 3.79
CA PHE A 47 11.44 16.77 4.22
C PHE A 47 12.51 17.81 3.82
N ALA A 48 13.45 17.47 2.93
CA ALA A 48 14.56 18.34 2.55
C ALA A 48 14.11 19.73 2.03
N ASN A 49 12.95 19.80 1.36
CA ASN A 49 12.37 21.01 0.80
C ASN A 49 11.14 21.53 1.57
N ALA A 50 10.87 20.97 2.74
CA ALA A 50 9.74 21.38 3.58
C ALA A 50 10.20 22.34 4.69
N PRO A 51 9.31 23.19 5.23
CA PRO A 51 9.62 23.97 6.41
C PRO A 51 10.07 23.09 7.58
N PRO A 52 11.04 23.53 8.41
CA PRO A 52 11.57 22.71 9.51
C PRO A 52 10.50 22.17 10.48
N GLU A 53 9.44 22.95 10.71
CA GLU A 53 8.31 22.57 11.55
C GLU A 53 7.45 21.45 10.95
N ALA A 54 7.45 21.25 9.63
CA ALA A 54 6.67 20.22 8.97
C ALA A 54 7.15 18.81 9.34
N ALA A 55 8.45 18.58 9.39
CA ALA A 55 9.02 17.29 9.83
C ALA A 55 8.66 16.99 11.30
N LYS A 56 8.72 18.03 12.16
CA LYS A 56 8.37 17.90 13.58
C LYS A 56 6.87 17.61 13.78
N ALA A 57 6.02 18.34 13.06
CA ALA A 57 4.57 18.14 13.10
C ALA A 57 4.20 16.73 12.61
N PHE A 58 4.78 16.29 11.49
CA PHE A 58 4.58 14.94 10.98
C PHE A 58 5.02 13.86 11.98
N ALA A 59 6.18 14.02 12.62
CA ALA A 59 6.67 13.06 13.61
C ALA A 59 5.77 12.99 14.85
N ALA A 60 5.27 14.15 15.32
CA ALA A 60 4.34 14.22 16.44
C ALA A 60 3.00 13.53 16.12
N ASP A 61 2.43 13.81 14.95
CA ASP A 61 1.18 13.21 14.45
C ASP A 61 1.31 11.68 14.34
N ARG A 62 2.36 11.19 13.67
CA ARG A 62 2.62 9.74 13.56
C ARG A 62 2.92 9.08 14.91
N GLY A 63 3.57 9.82 15.81
CA GLY A 63 3.78 9.38 17.20
C GLY A 63 2.45 9.15 17.92
N ALA A 64 1.53 10.11 17.83
CA ALA A 64 0.20 10.00 18.43
C ALA A 64 -0.62 8.86 17.84
N MET A 65 -0.66 8.73 16.51
CA MET A 65 -1.40 7.66 15.82
C MET A 65 -0.93 6.25 16.17
N SER A 66 0.32 6.09 16.56
CA SER A 66 0.94 4.78 16.78
C SER A 66 1.13 4.43 18.26
N VAL A 67 0.44 5.14 19.16
CA VAL A 67 0.42 4.80 20.60
C VAL A 67 -0.19 3.40 20.78
N GLY A 68 0.49 2.56 21.54
CA GLY A 68 0.08 1.17 21.79
C GLY A 68 0.39 0.17 20.67
N MET A 69 0.91 0.61 19.52
CA MET A 69 1.32 -0.30 18.46
C MET A 69 2.70 -0.92 18.72
N THR A 70 2.84 -2.22 18.45
CA THR A 70 4.14 -2.88 18.42
C THR A 70 4.99 -2.32 17.29
N ARG A 71 6.19 -1.85 17.60
CA ARG A 71 7.13 -1.29 16.63
C ARG A 71 8.39 -2.13 16.52
N LEU A 72 8.85 -2.36 15.31
CA LEU A 72 10.17 -2.90 15.06
C LEU A 72 11.24 -1.85 15.41
N ARG A 73 12.37 -2.28 15.95
CA ARG A 73 13.56 -1.42 16.07
C ARG A 73 14.04 -1.07 14.65
N PRO A 74 14.62 0.11 14.41
CA PRO A 74 15.05 0.52 13.07
C PRO A 74 15.95 -0.48 12.35
N GLY A 75 16.91 -1.08 13.04
CA GLY A 75 17.78 -2.11 12.47
C GLY A 75 17.04 -3.38 12.10
N ASP A 76 16.14 -3.85 12.97
CA ASP A 76 15.32 -5.04 12.75
C ASP A 76 14.34 -4.81 11.61
N ALA A 77 13.75 -3.61 11.52
CA ALA A 77 12.86 -3.23 10.42
C ALA A 77 13.57 -3.26 9.06
N THR A 78 14.82 -2.75 8.99
CA THR A 78 15.61 -2.78 7.76
C THR A 78 15.94 -4.21 7.34
N ALA A 79 16.33 -5.06 8.29
CA ALA A 79 16.63 -6.48 8.02
C ALA A 79 15.37 -7.23 7.57
N ALA A 80 14.24 -7.00 8.26
CA ALA A 80 12.95 -7.56 7.89
C ALA A 80 12.53 -7.12 6.49
N TYR A 81 12.61 -5.82 6.18
CA TYR A 81 12.26 -5.30 4.86
C TYR A 81 13.09 -5.94 3.76
N LYS A 82 14.42 -6.03 3.91
CA LYS A 82 15.29 -6.74 2.96
C LYS A 82 14.89 -8.21 2.78
N SER A 83 14.51 -8.89 3.87
CA SER A 83 14.03 -10.27 3.80
C SER A 83 12.72 -10.37 3.03
N TYR A 84 11.79 -9.43 3.25
CA TYR A 84 10.50 -9.40 2.55
C TYR A 84 10.65 -9.10 1.06
N LEU A 85 11.56 -8.19 0.69
CA LEU A 85 11.88 -7.93 -0.71
C LEU A 85 12.40 -9.20 -1.42
N ARG A 86 13.27 -9.98 -0.77
CA ARG A 86 13.72 -11.27 -1.33
C ARG A 86 12.60 -12.28 -1.50
N ARG A 87 11.66 -12.36 -0.55
CA ARG A 87 10.49 -13.25 -0.67
C ARG A 87 9.60 -12.86 -1.84
N LEU A 88 9.32 -11.56 -1.99
CA LEU A 88 8.55 -11.06 -3.14
C LEU A 88 9.29 -11.32 -4.46
N ALA A 89 10.63 -11.13 -4.50
CA ALA A 89 11.41 -11.44 -5.69
C ALA A 89 11.29 -12.92 -6.07
N ASN A 90 11.40 -13.84 -5.10
CA ASN A 90 11.25 -15.26 -5.35
C ASN A 90 9.86 -15.65 -5.88
N MET A 91 8.80 -14.95 -5.47
CA MET A 91 7.45 -15.17 -6.02
C MET A 91 7.33 -14.75 -7.49
N LEU A 92 8.26 -13.93 -7.98
CA LEU A 92 8.31 -13.44 -9.37
C LEU A 92 9.29 -14.20 -10.26
N ASP A 93 9.96 -15.24 -9.72
CA ASP A 93 10.96 -16.02 -10.49
C ASP A 93 10.34 -16.73 -11.69
N GLU A 94 9.10 -17.19 -11.57
CA GLU A 94 8.41 -17.96 -12.60
C GLU A 94 7.19 -17.23 -13.21
N HIS A 95 6.77 -16.12 -12.59
CA HIS A 95 5.52 -15.43 -12.95
C HIS A 95 5.70 -13.94 -13.10
N PRO A 96 4.91 -13.28 -13.97
CA PRO A 96 4.93 -11.83 -14.14
C PRO A 96 4.34 -11.06 -12.95
N PHE A 97 3.47 -11.70 -12.16
CA PHE A 97 2.85 -11.13 -10.96
C PHE A 97 2.99 -12.08 -9.78
N LEU A 98 2.77 -11.59 -8.56
CA LEU A 98 3.06 -12.34 -7.34
C LEU A 98 2.37 -13.71 -7.25
N LEU A 99 1.19 -13.85 -7.84
CA LEU A 99 0.38 -15.08 -7.77
C LEU A 99 0.05 -15.68 -9.14
N GLY A 100 0.79 -15.31 -10.19
CA GLY A 100 0.62 -15.90 -11.52
C GLY A 100 0.67 -14.90 -12.67
N GLU A 101 -0.15 -15.14 -13.71
CA GLU A 101 -0.07 -14.43 -14.99
C GLU A 101 -0.80 -13.06 -15.00
N ALA A 102 -1.65 -12.79 -14.02
CA ALA A 102 -2.42 -11.55 -13.92
C ALA A 102 -2.25 -10.91 -12.54
N PRO A 103 -2.34 -9.58 -12.43
CA PRO A 103 -2.26 -8.90 -11.15
C PRO A 103 -3.46 -9.25 -10.28
N THR A 104 -3.20 -9.41 -8.99
CA THR A 104 -4.18 -9.66 -7.94
C THR A 104 -4.16 -8.53 -6.91
N VAL A 105 -5.08 -8.55 -5.95
CA VAL A 105 -5.04 -7.62 -4.82
C VAL A 105 -3.70 -7.66 -4.07
N ALA A 106 -3.02 -8.81 -4.04
CA ALA A 106 -1.70 -8.98 -3.43
C ALA A 106 -0.64 -8.09 -4.10
N ASP A 107 -0.68 -7.98 -5.44
CA ASP A 107 0.24 -7.13 -6.20
C ASP A 107 0.02 -5.64 -5.87
N PHE A 108 -1.23 -5.19 -5.84
CA PHE A 108 -1.55 -3.80 -5.51
C PHE A 108 -1.13 -3.45 -4.08
N SER A 109 -1.44 -4.29 -3.10
CA SER A 109 -1.05 -4.07 -1.70
C SER A 109 0.47 -4.06 -1.52
N ALA A 110 1.19 -5.01 -2.14
CA ALA A 110 2.64 -5.06 -2.05
C ALA A 110 3.34 -3.92 -2.81
N TYR A 111 2.76 -3.44 -3.90
CA TYR A 111 3.35 -2.37 -4.72
C TYR A 111 3.51 -1.05 -3.96
N HIS A 112 2.53 -0.64 -3.16
CA HIS A 112 2.50 0.68 -2.53
C HIS A 112 3.71 0.97 -1.60
N PRO A 113 4.09 0.10 -0.65
CA PRO A 113 5.27 0.36 0.19
C PRO A 113 6.59 0.35 -0.60
N LEU A 114 6.70 -0.44 -1.67
CA LEU A 114 7.86 -0.44 -2.54
C LEU A 114 7.92 0.82 -3.41
N TRP A 115 6.77 1.24 -3.95
CA TRP A 115 6.65 2.51 -4.67
C TRP A 115 7.08 3.69 -3.80
N PHE A 116 6.69 3.71 -2.53
CA PHE A 116 7.12 4.75 -1.60
C PHE A 116 8.64 4.81 -1.49
N SER A 117 9.31 3.66 -1.35
CA SER A 117 10.77 3.58 -1.29
C SER A 117 11.45 4.00 -2.60
N ARG A 118 10.87 3.61 -3.76
CA ARG A 118 11.48 3.83 -5.08
C ARG A 118 11.25 5.24 -5.61
N VAL A 119 10.02 5.75 -5.45
CA VAL A 119 9.56 6.96 -6.13
C VAL A 119 9.40 8.12 -5.15
N ARG A 120 8.66 7.91 -4.07
CA ARG A 120 8.33 8.99 -3.13
C ARG A 120 9.55 9.40 -2.29
N ASN A 121 10.37 8.44 -1.90
CA ASN A 121 11.60 8.66 -1.15
C ASN A 121 12.82 8.06 -1.87
N ALA A 122 13.11 8.56 -3.07
CA ALA A 122 14.13 8.03 -3.96
C ALA A 122 15.54 7.92 -3.32
N ALA A 123 15.85 8.71 -2.29
CA ALA A 123 17.10 8.59 -1.52
C ALA A 123 17.23 7.26 -0.76
N MET A 124 16.11 6.53 -0.61
CA MET A 124 16.04 5.23 0.04
C MET A 124 15.89 4.07 -0.95
N ALA A 125 15.82 4.33 -2.25
CA ALA A 125 15.58 3.33 -3.31
C ALA A 125 16.66 2.23 -3.36
N GLY A 126 17.89 2.49 -2.95
CA GLY A 126 19.01 1.53 -2.96
C GLY A 126 18.75 0.22 -2.19
N ILE A 127 17.69 0.15 -1.37
CA ILE A 127 17.29 -1.11 -0.72
C ILE A 127 16.81 -2.15 -1.74
N LEU A 128 16.35 -1.71 -2.92
CA LEU A 128 15.84 -2.56 -4.01
C LEU A 128 16.94 -3.13 -4.91
N ASP A 129 18.18 -2.62 -4.83
CA ASP A 129 19.28 -2.96 -5.75
C ASP A 129 19.61 -4.46 -5.76
N ALA A 130 19.43 -5.13 -4.63
CA ALA A 130 19.68 -6.56 -4.49
C ALA A 130 18.55 -7.46 -5.06
N THR A 131 17.46 -6.87 -5.56
CA THR A 131 16.27 -7.59 -6.05
C THR A 131 15.78 -6.98 -7.38
N PRO A 132 16.58 -7.08 -8.46
CA PRO A 132 16.26 -6.43 -9.74
C PRO A 132 14.94 -6.92 -10.36
N GLY A 133 14.53 -8.16 -10.11
CA GLY A 133 13.23 -8.69 -10.56
C GLY A 133 12.03 -7.88 -10.02
N LEU A 134 12.16 -7.35 -8.80
CA LEU A 134 11.13 -6.45 -8.25
C LEU A 134 11.02 -5.15 -9.02
N LEU A 135 12.13 -4.60 -9.52
CA LEU A 135 12.09 -3.36 -10.31
C LEU A 135 11.32 -3.58 -11.62
N VAL A 136 11.52 -4.72 -12.28
CA VAL A 136 10.79 -5.11 -13.49
C VAL A 136 9.29 -5.28 -13.21
N TRP A 137 8.96 -5.94 -12.11
CA TRP A 137 7.57 -6.08 -11.69
C TRP A 137 6.95 -4.73 -11.32
N MET A 138 7.68 -3.86 -10.61
CA MET A 138 7.20 -2.51 -10.28
C MET A 138 6.92 -1.67 -11.53
N ASP A 139 7.74 -1.79 -12.58
CA ASP A 139 7.50 -1.11 -13.85
C ASP A 139 6.25 -1.64 -14.54
N ARG A 140 6.00 -2.95 -14.47
CA ARG A 140 4.78 -3.60 -14.98
C ARG A 140 3.54 -3.13 -14.22
N MET A 141 3.61 -3.04 -12.90
CA MET A 141 2.52 -2.51 -12.08
C MET A 141 2.24 -1.03 -12.39
N ALA A 142 3.29 -0.21 -12.54
CA ALA A 142 3.15 1.19 -12.91
C ALA A 142 2.50 1.38 -14.28
N ALA A 143 2.77 0.48 -15.23
CA ALA A 143 2.20 0.50 -16.58
C ALA A 143 0.68 0.24 -16.61
N ILE A 144 0.09 -0.34 -15.56
CA ILE A 144 -1.37 -0.48 -15.44
C ILE A 144 -2.04 0.91 -15.43
N GLY A 145 -1.36 1.90 -14.84
CA GLY A 145 -1.84 3.28 -14.78
C GLY A 145 -3.01 3.48 -13.80
N HIS A 146 -3.68 4.60 -13.94
CA HIS A 146 -4.78 5.04 -13.07
C HIS A 146 -6.13 5.13 -13.79
N GLY A 147 -6.22 4.60 -15.01
CA GLY A 147 -7.40 4.74 -15.85
C GLY A 147 -7.59 6.19 -16.33
N SER A 148 -8.82 6.57 -16.55
CA SER A 148 -9.19 7.95 -16.92
C SER A 148 -9.60 8.74 -15.66
N SER A 149 -9.18 10.00 -15.60
CA SER A 149 -9.55 10.90 -14.51
C SER A 149 -9.74 12.31 -15.03
N GLU A 150 -10.68 13.03 -14.42
CA GLU A 150 -10.87 14.46 -14.63
C GLU A 150 -10.40 15.21 -13.40
N LYS A 151 -9.77 16.37 -13.63
CA LYS A 151 -9.33 17.23 -12.54
C LYS A 151 -10.53 17.93 -11.93
N MET A 152 -10.64 17.86 -10.61
CA MET A 152 -11.64 18.59 -9.83
C MET A 152 -10.92 19.35 -8.70
N SER A 153 -11.31 20.60 -8.43
CA SER A 153 -10.77 21.30 -7.29
C SER A 153 -11.37 20.76 -5.98
N SER A 154 -10.65 20.93 -4.86
CA SER A 154 -11.19 20.55 -3.54
C SER A 154 -12.49 21.29 -3.21
N ALA A 155 -12.61 22.58 -3.61
CA ALA A 155 -13.83 23.35 -3.42
C ALA A 155 -15.01 22.77 -4.19
N ASP A 156 -14.79 22.42 -5.47
CA ASP A 156 -15.84 21.80 -6.31
C ASP A 156 -16.25 20.43 -5.78
N ALA A 157 -15.28 19.63 -5.32
CA ALA A 157 -15.57 18.33 -4.71
C ALA A 157 -16.43 18.44 -3.45
N VAL A 158 -16.13 19.40 -2.59
CA VAL A 158 -16.94 19.70 -1.38
C VAL A 158 -18.32 20.20 -1.76
N ALA A 159 -18.43 21.13 -2.73
CA ALA A 159 -19.70 21.65 -3.21
C ALA A 159 -20.57 20.55 -3.83
N LEU A 160 -19.96 19.69 -4.64
CA LEU A 160 -20.64 18.52 -5.24
C LEU A 160 -21.16 17.57 -4.16
N ALA A 161 -20.34 17.24 -3.18
CA ALA A 161 -20.75 16.38 -2.06
C ALA A 161 -21.90 16.97 -1.27
N ALA A 162 -21.85 18.28 -0.97
CA ALA A 162 -22.90 18.99 -0.24
C ALA A 162 -24.24 19.06 -1.01
N ALA A 163 -24.17 19.14 -2.34
CA ALA A 163 -25.35 19.17 -3.22
C ALA A 163 -25.89 17.78 -3.56
N SER A 164 -25.15 16.71 -3.27
CA SER A 164 -25.54 15.35 -3.60
C SER A 164 -26.39 14.70 -2.51
N THR A 165 -27.38 13.95 -2.92
CA THR A 165 -28.10 13.05 -2.01
C THR A 165 -27.43 11.67 -2.05
N PRO A 166 -27.10 11.05 -0.92
CA PRO A 166 -26.60 9.69 -0.89
C PRO A 166 -27.51 8.76 -1.68
N ALA A 167 -26.94 7.89 -2.49
CA ALA A 167 -27.72 6.84 -3.15
C ALA A 167 -28.42 5.98 -2.09
N ALA A 168 -29.66 5.55 -2.37
CA ALA A 168 -30.30 4.56 -1.54
C ALA A 168 -29.42 3.31 -1.46
N LEU A 169 -29.34 2.72 -0.27
CA LEU A 169 -28.75 1.38 -0.14
C LEU A 169 -29.57 0.45 -1.03
N GLY A 170 -28.91 -0.30 -1.91
CA GLY A 170 -29.57 -1.33 -2.69
C GLY A 170 -30.11 -2.45 -1.82
N ASP A 171 -30.73 -3.46 -2.43
CA ASP A 171 -31.23 -4.66 -1.73
C ASP A 171 -30.09 -5.57 -1.23
N GLU A 172 -28.88 -5.04 -1.14
CA GLU A 172 -27.70 -5.75 -0.67
C GLU A 172 -27.80 -5.94 0.84
N VAL A 173 -27.99 -7.18 1.24
CA VAL A 173 -27.94 -7.57 2.64
C VAL A 173 -26.48 -7.71 3.04
N PHE A 174 -26.05 -6.97 4.07
CA PHE A 174 -24.76 -7.19 4.71
C PHE A 174 -24.71 -8.65 5.20
N GLN A 175 -23.77 -9.41 4.64
CA GLN A 175 -23.52 -10.80 5.07
C GLN A 175 -22.35 -10.78 6.05
N ASP A 176 -22.66 -10.82 7.32
CA ASP A 176 -21.68 -11.07 8.36
C ASP A 176 -21.43 -12.58 8.47
N GLU A 177 -20.45 -13.06 7.72
CA GLU A 177 -20.05 -14.48 7.74
C GLU A 177 -19.48 -14.92 9.10
N HIS A 178 -19.13 -13.99 9.97
CA HIS A 178 -18.48 -14.25 11.24
C HIS A 178 -19.36 -13.94 12.46
N GLY A 179 -20.53 -13.40 12.29
CA GLY A 179 -21.45 -13.02 13.39
C GLY A 179 -20.84 -12.00 14.35
N ILE A 180 -19.95 -11.12 13.85
CA ILE A 180 -19.32 -10.10 14.67
C ILE A 180 -20.32 -8.98 14.89
N PRO A 181 -20.72 -8.71 16.16
CA PRO A 181 -21.67 -7.62 16.42
C PRO A 181 -21.04 -6.29 16.00
N LEU A 182 -21.78 -5.52 15.20
CA LEU A 182 -21.42 -4.13 14.93
C LEU A 182 -21.61 -3.35 16.23
N GLU A 183 -20.55 -2.76 16.74
CA GLU A 183 -20.66 -1.81 17.84
C GLU A 183 -21.39 -0.57 17.34
N SER A 184 -22.49 -0.24 18.00
CA SER A 184 -23.34 0.92 17.71
C SER A 184 -22.78 2.19 18.34
#